data_22a5b2711ea907c6c23d1d8b740a96c4
#
_entry.id   22a5b2711ea907c6c23d1d8b740a96c4
#
_cell.length_a   1.000
_cell.length_b   1.000
_cell.length_c   1.000
_cell.angle_alpha   90.00
_cell.angle_beta   90.00
_cell.angle_gamma   90.00
#
_symmetry.space_group_name_H-M   'P 1'
#
loop_
_entity.id
_entity.type
_entity.pdbx_description
1 polymer ?
#
loop_
_entity_poly.entity_id
_entity_poly.type
_entity_poly.pdbx_seq_one_letter_code
_entity_poly.pdbx_strand_id
1 'polypeptide(L)'
;MDLPTLTISASNGWMNQVERFSGNIAGKEQKNYTLLKKGQLSYNHGNSKVAKYGTVFTLESQEEALVPRVYHSFRMVDGDSKFIEYLFATRLPDRELSKLISSGARMDGLLNISYEDFMGLKIKLPSIIEQKQISDFFRLLDSTITLHQR
;
A
#
# COMPACT_ATOMS: atom_id res chain seq x y z
N MET A 1 8.30 3.96 -23.65
CA MET A 1 6.93 3.70 -23.20
C MET A 1 6.72 4.34 -21.83
N ASP A 2 5.73 5.17 -21.73
CA ASP A 2 5.46 5.88 -20.48
C ASP A 2 4.66 4.99 -19.54
N LEU A 3 5.23 4.74 -18.35
CA LEU A 3 4.54 3.96 -17.33
C LEU A 3 3.61 4.87 -16.53
N PRO A 4 2.45 4.35 -16.09
CA PRO A 4 1.59 5.14 -15.23
C PRO A 4 2.28 5.45 -13.90
N THR A 5 2.05 6.64 -13.38
CA THR A 5 2.53 7.05 -12.06
C THR A 5 1.36 6.98 -11.10
N LEU A 6 1.48 6.15 -10.07
CA LEU A 6 0.40 5.89 -9.13
C LEU A 6 0.76 6.38 -7.74
N THR A 7 -0.25 6.85 -7.02
CA THR A 7 -0.15 7.19 -5.60
C THR A 7 -1.23 6.45 -4.84
N ILE A 8 -1.03 6.30 -3.54
CA ILE A 8 -1.99 5.61 -2.67
C ILE A 8 -2.81 6.62 -1.90
N SER A 9 -4.14 6.52 -2.04
CA SER A 9 -5.10 7.19 -1.18
C SER A 9 -5.59 6.18 -0.14
N ALA A 10 -5.64 6.58 1.13
CA ALA A 10 -6.07 5.69 2.20
C ALA A 10 -7.51 5.20 2.00
N SER A 11 -8.36 6.01 1.39
CA SER A 11 -9.77 5.66 1.17
C SER A 11 -10.03 5.01 -0.19
N ASN A 12 -9.23 5.32 -1.21
CA ASN A 12 -9.50 4.89 -2.59
C ASN A 12 -8.46 3.91 -3.15
N GLY A 13 -7.38 3.64 -2.43
CA GLY A 13 -6.30 2.79 -2.93
C GLY A 13 -5.45 3.49 -3.98
N TRP A 14 -5.05 2.75 -5.01
CA TRP A 14 -4.22 3.28 -6.08
C TRP A 14 -4.96 4.31 -6.91
N MET A 15 -4.32 5.44 -7.15
CA MET A 15 -4.86 6.50 -7.99
C MET A 15 -3.78 6.95 -8.98
N ASN A 16 -4.20 7.19 -10.23
CA ASN A 16 -3.30 7.76 -11.22
C ASN A 16 -2.97 9.20 -10.82
N GLN A 17 -1.69 9.56 -10.88
CA GLN A 17 -1.25 10.89 -10.46
C GLN A 17 -1.89 11.99 -11.29
N VAL A 18 -2.14 11.74 -12.58
CA VAL A 18 -2.80 12.71 -13.46
C VAL A 18 -4.23 12.98 -13.00
N GLU A 19 -4.92 11.96 -12.48
CA GLU A 19 -6.28 12.09 -11.96
C GLU A 19 -6.32 12.80 -10.61
N ARG A 20 -5.30 12.59 -9.79
CA ARG A 20 -5.23 13.14 -8.43
C ARG A 20 -4.73 14.59 -8.41
N PHE A 21 -3.77 14.90 -9.29
CA PHE A 21 -3.15 16.22 -9.38
C PHE A 21 -3.31 16.75 -10.80
N SER A 22 -3.39 18.05 -10.96
CA SER A 22 -3.51 18.66 -12.29
C SER A 22 -2.17 18.56 -13.02
N GLY A 23 -1.94 17.48 -13.72
CA GLY A 23 -0.74 17.25 -14.50
C GLY A 23 0.14 16.14 -13.93
N ASN A 24 0.91 15.53 -14.82
CA ASN A 24 1.85 14.46 -14.46
C ASN A 24 3.24 15.05 -14.21
N ILE A 25 3.68 15.07 -12.98
CA ILE A 25 4.97 15.61 -12.59
C ILE A 25 6.10 14.57 -12.65
N ALA A 26 5.78 13.31 -12.92
CA ALA A 26 6.77 12.24 -12.91
C ALA A 26 7.78 12.34 -14.05
N GLY A 27 7.43 12.99 -15.16
CA GLY A 27 8.28 13.05 -16.34
C GLY A 27 9.65 13.67 -16.12
N LYS A 28 9.76 14.62 -15.20
CA LYS A 28 11.02 15.30 -14.90
C LYS A 28 11.74 14.70 -13.69
N GLU A 29 11.05 13.93 -12.88
CA GLU A 29 11.56 13.44 -11.60
C GLU A 29 11.42 11.94 -11.43
N GLN A 30 11.49 11.18 -12.53
CA GLN A 30 11.34 9.71 -12.48
C GLN A 30 12.33 9.03 -11.54
N LYS A 31 13.49 9.65 -11.30
CA LYS A 31 14.46 9.14 -10.34
C LYS A 31 13.95 9.11 -8.90
N ASN A 32 12.88 9.87 -8.63
CA ASN A 32 12.24 9.91 -7.31
C ASN A 32 11.12 8.88 -7.18
N TYR A 33 11.04 7.96 -8.12
CA TYR A 33 10.01 6.94 -8.16
C TYR A 33 10.62 5.55 -8.17
N THR A 34 9.85 4.59 -7.68
CA THR A 34 10.22 3.18 -7.66
C THR A 34 9.38 2.46 -8.72
N LEU A 35 10.00 1.57 -9.48
CA LEU A 35 9.27 0.69 -10.39
C LEU A 35 8.62 -0.42 -9.58
N LEU A 36 7.30 -0.47 -9.61
CA LEU A 36 6.53 -1.52 -8.93
C LEU A 36 5.94 -2.44 -9.98
N LYS A 37 6.03 -3.73 -9.76
CA LYS A 37 5.49 -4.75 -10.67
C LYS A 37 4.23 -5.37 -10.07
N LYS A 38 3.37 -5.90 -10.94
CA LYS A 38 2.14 -6.55 -10.53
C LYS A 38 2.40 -7.60 -9.45
N GLY A 39 1.60 -7.59 -8.40
CA GLY A 39 1.74 -8.46 -7.24
C GLY A 39 2.64 -7.94 -6.15
N GLN A 40 3.39 -6.87 -6.40
CA GLN A 40 4.19 -6.21 -5.38
C GLN A 40 3.35 -5.19 -4.63
N LEU A 41 3.83 -4.79 -3.45
CA LEU A 41 3.08 -3.95 -2.53
C LEU A 41 3.85 -2.67 -2.21
N SER A 42 3.10 -1.65 -1.82
CA SER A 42 3.68 -0.42 -1.29
C SER A 42 2.97 0.00 -0.01
N TYR A 43 3.75 0.45 0.95
CA TYR A 43 3.27 1.03 2.21
C TYR A 43 3.40 2.55 2.11
N ASN A 44 2.25 3.23 2.15
CA ASN A 44 2.20 4.68 2.25
C ASN A 44 2.05 5.05 3.72
N HIS A 45 3.10 5.60 4.32
CA HIS A 45 3.12 5.96 5.74
C HIS A 45 2.60 7.37 6.02
N GLY A 46 1.61 7.80 5.25
CA GLY A 46 0.89 9.04 5.51
C GLY A 46 -0.06 8.90 6.68
N ASN A 47 -0.18 9.97 7.46
CA ASN A 47 -1.10 10.03 8.58
C ASN A 47 -2.42 10.65 8.11
N SER A 48 -3.52 9.90 8.22
CA SER A 48 -4.84 10.39 7.85
C SER A 48 -5.89 9.88 8.84
N LYS A 49 -7.09 10.46 8.78
CA LYS A 49 -8.20 10.03 9.65
C LYS A 49 -8.59 8.58 9.36
N VAL A 50 -8.51 8.16 8.10
CA VAL A 50 -8.88 6.80 7.68
C VAL A 50 -7.79 5.80 8.05
N ALA A 51 -6.53 6.23 8.00
CA ALA A 51 -5.39 5.35 8.24
C ALA A 51 -4.33 6.10 9.05
N LYS A 52 -4.48 6.06 10.36
CA LYS A 52 -3.60 6.80 11.27
C LYS A 52 -2.13 6.39 11.14
N TYR A 53 -1.86 5.12 10.87
CA TYR A 53 -0.51 4.58 10.78
C TYR A 53 -0.17 4.11 9.36
N GLY A 54 -0.89 4.62 8.36
CA GLY A 54 -0.60 4.33 6.95
C GLY A 54 -1.39 3.15 6.40
N THR A 55 -1.18 2.89 5.11
CA THR A 55 -1.89 1.84 4.38
C THR A 55 -0.94 1.05 3.49
N VAL A 56 -1.32 -0.19 3.20
CA VAL A 56 -0.59 -1.05 2.26
C VAL A 56 -1.54 -1.47 1.14
N PHE A 57 -1.09 -1.35 -0.10
CA PHE A 57 -1.86 -1.81 -1.25
C PHE A 57 -0.98 -2.62 -2.19
N THR A 58 -1.60 -3.62 -2.83
CA THR A 58 -0.97 -4.47 -3.83
C THR A 58 -1.25 -3.91 -5.22
N LEU A 59 -0.25 -3.87 -6.08
CA LEU A 59 -0.46 -3.48 -7.48
C LEU A 59 -1.10 -4.65 -8.24
N GLU A 60 -2.30 -4.45 -8.75
CA GLU A 60 -3.04 -5.47 -9.48
C GLU A 60 -3.51 -5.01 -10.86
N SER A 61 -3.80 -3.72 -11.01
CA SER A 61 -4.42 -3.17 -12.21
C SER A 61 -3.45 -2.97 -13.39
N GLN A 62 -2.15 -2.97 -13.13
CA GLN A 62 -1.12 -2.69 -14.12
C GLN A 62 -0.03 -3.74 -14.03
N GLU A 63 0.63 -4.04 -15.14
CA GLU A 63 1.81 -4.92 -15.11
C GLU A 63 2.99 -4.24 -14.43
N GLU A 64 3.17 -2.94 -14.69
CA GLU A 64 4.22 -2.14 -14.06
C GLU A 64 3.70 -0.72 -13.85
N ALA A 65 4.16 -0.07 -12.79
CA ALA A 65 3.82 1.31 -12.49
C ALA A 65 4.96 1.98 -11.74
N LEU A 66 5.01 3.31 -11.81
CA LEU A 66 5.91 4.11 -11.01
C LEU A 66 5.18 4.57 -9.75
N VAL A 67 5.83 4.42 -8.60
CA VAL A 67 5.28 4.85 -7.31
C VAL A 67 6.31 5.71 -6.59
N PRO A 68 5.88 6.65 -5.73
CA PRO A 68 6.82 7.50 -5.00
C PRO A 68 7.85 6.68 -4.23
N ARG A 69 9.12 7.06 -4.35
CA ARG A 69 10.21 6.37 -3.66
C ARG A 69 10.06 6.43 -2.15
N VAL A 70 9.38 7.45 -1.63
CA VAL A 70 9.15 7.60 -0.20
C VAL A 70 8.27 6.50 0.38
N TYR A 71 7.44 5.85 -0.45
CA TYR A 71 6.70 4.68 -0.01
C TYR A 71 7.67 3.53 0.23
N HIS A 72 7.35 2.67 1.19
CA HIS A 72 8.13 1.45 1.42
C HIS A 72 7.56 0.34 0.56
N SER A 73 8.20 0.10 -0.57
CA SER A 73 7.75 -0.91 -1.54
C SER A 73 8.42 -2.23 -1.29
N PHE A 74 7.68 -3.33 -1.40
CA PHE A 74 8.18 -4.66 -1.07
C PHE A 74 7.39 -5.73 -1.83
N ARG A 75 7.86 -6.97 -1.72
CA ARG A 75 7.18 -8.14 -2.26
C ARG A 75 7.09 -9.21 -1.18
N MET A 76 6.13 -10.11 -1.35
CA MET A 76 6.04 -11.28 -0.49
C MET A 76 6.91 -12.38 -1.07
N VAL A 77 7.83 -12.90 -0.28
CA VAL A 77 8.66 -14.06 -0.68
C VAL A 77 7.82 -15.34 -0.55
N ASP A 78 7.15 -15.48 0.59
CA ASP A 78 6.21 -16.56 0.86
C ASP A 78 4.94 -15.95 1.40
N GLY A 79 3.84 -16.10 0.68
CA GLY A 79 2.57 -15.57 1.14
C GLY A 79 1.78 -14.89 0.04
N ASP A 80 0.56 -14.53 0.37
CA ASP A 80 -0.37 -13.89 -0.54
C ASP A 80 -0.37 -12.38 -0.31
N SER A 81 0.03 -11.63 -1.33
CA SER A 81 0.10 -10.16 -1.26
C SER A 81 -1.23 -9.53 -0.92
N LYS A 82 -2.31 -10.02 -1.51
CA LYS A 82 -3.65 -9.47 -1.25
C LYS A 82 -4.09 -9.70 0.20
N PHE A 83 -3.68 -10.81 0.79
CA PHE A 83 -3.93 -11.06 2.21
C PHE A 83 -3.28 -9.97 3.07
N ILE A 84 -2.04 -9.61 2.76
CA ILE A 84 -1.33 -8.56 3.49
C ILE A 84 -2.06 -7.22 3.36
N GLU A 85 -2.55 -6.89 2.16
CA GLU A 85 -3.35 -5.69 1.97
C GLU A 85 -4.59 -5.70 2.86
N TYR A 86 -5.35 -6.79 2.88
CA TYR A 86 -6.54 -6.93 3.73
C TYR A 86 -6.19 -6.86 5.21
N LEU A 87 -5.07 -7.49 5.62
CA LEU A 87 -4.63 -7.47 7.01
C LEU A 87 -4.38 -6.02 7.47
N PHE A 88 -3.67 -5.23 6.68
CA PHE A 88 -3.42 -3.83 7.02
C PHE A 88 -4.71 -3.01 7.00
N ALA A 89 -5.66 -3.36 6.14
CA ALA A 89 -6.95 -2.69 6.11
C ALA A 89 -7.77 -2.89 7.39
N THR A 90 -7.55 -3.99 8.11
CA THR A 90 -8.22 -4.23 9.40
C THR A 90 -7.69 -3.35 10.52
N ARG A 91 -6.55 -2.69 10.32
CA ARG A 91 -5.84 -1.89 11.33
C ARG A 91 -5.23 -2.70 12.46
N LEU A 92 -5.24 -4.03 12.38
CA LEU A 92 -4.59 -4.88 13.37
C LEU A 92 -3.09 -4.61 13.51
N PRO A 93 -2.33 -4.36 12.40
CA PRO A 93 -0.91 -4.04 12.53
C PRO A 93 -0.61 -2.66 13.15
N ASP A 94 -1.61 -1.79 13.32
CA ASP A 94 -1.39 -0.43 13.80
C ASP A 94 -0.68 -0.40 15.15
N ARG A 95 -0.99 -1.34 16.02
CA ARG A 95 -0.35 -1.41 17.34
C ARG A 95 1.17 -1.63 17.23
N GLU A 96 1.57 -2.53 16.34
CA GLU A 96 2.99 -2.78 16.11
C GLU A 96 3.67 -1.65 15.35
N LEU A 97 2.96 -1.08 14.37
CA LEU A 97 3.45 0.07 13.62
C LEU A 97 3.72 1.26 14.54
N SER A 98 2.83 1.52 15.49
CA SER A 98 2.97 2.66 16.40
C SER A 98 4.24 2.59 17.23
N LYS A 99 4.74 1.39 17.52
CA LYS A 99 5.98 1.19 18.27
C LYS A 99 7.22 1.52 17.46
N LEU A 100 7.12 1.49 16.13
CA LEU A 100 8.24 1.71 15.23
C LEU A 100 8.40 3.17 14.81
N ILE A 101 7.43 4.01 15.11
CA ILE A 101 7.44 5.40 14.69
C ILE A 101 8.29 6.22 15.64
N SER A 102 9.31 6.88 15.09
CA SER A 102 10.16 7.77 15.87
C SER A 102 9.43 9.06 16.19
N SER A 103 9.71 9.63 17.36
CA SER A 103 9.16 10.92 17.75
C SER A 103 9.67 12.03 16.82
N GLY A 104 8.83 13.02 16.60
CA GLY A 104 9.16 14.15 15.75
C GLY A 104 8.24 14.21 14.52
N ALA A 105 7.73 15.39 14.24
CA ALA A 105 6.85 15.60 13.11
C ALA A 105 7.66 15.79 11.83
N ARG A 106 7.28 15.11 10.76
CA ARG A 106 7.81 15.37 9.43
C ARG A 106 6.96 16.46 8.78
N MET A 107 7.64 17.34 8.03
CA MET A 107 6.95 18.45 7.36
C MET A 107 6.14 18.01 6.15
N ASP A 108 6.41 16.81 5.65
CA ASP A 108 5.71 16.24 4.48
C ASP A 108 4.43 15.47 4.84
N GLY A 109 4.04 15.47 6.11
CA GLY A 109 2.84 14.77 6.57
C GLY A 109 2.98 13.25 6.67
N LEU A 110 4.20 12.74 6.52
CA LEU A 110 4.46 11.32 6.61
C LEU A 110 4.90 10.94 8.02
N LEU A 111 4.61 9.71 8.41
CA LEU A 111 5.05 9.16 9.68
C LEU A 111 6.55 8.86 9.63
N ASN A 112 7.21 9.02 10.76
CA ASN A 112 8.65 8.84 10.85
C ASN A 112 8.98 7.37 11.13
N ILE A 113 8.90 6.55 10.08
CA ILE A 113 9.22 5.12 10.12
C ILE A 113 10.15 4.78 8.96
N SER A 114 11.29 4.18 9.26
CA SER A 114 12.27 3.82 8.24
C SER A 114 11.84 2.57 7.48
N TYR A 115 12.43 2.37 6.29
CA TYR A 115 12.21 1.16 5.51
C TYR A 115 12.63 -0.09 6.31
N GLU A 116 13.80 -0.02 6.95
CA GLU A 116 14.34 -1.14 7.73
C GLU A 116 13.42 -1.50 8.90
N ASP A 117 12.91 -0.50 9.60
CA ASP A 117 11.98 -0.74 10.71
C ASP A 117 10.68 -1.36 10.21
N PHE A 118 10.13 -0.84 9.11
CA PHE A 118 8.92 -1.40 8.54
C PHE A 118 9.14 -2.85 8.08
N MET A 119 10.26 -3.13 7.42
CA MET A 119 10.57 -4.48 6.96
C MET A 119 10.83 -5.45 8.11
N GLY A 120 11.20 -4.92 9.28
CA GLY A 120 11.39 -5.73 10.49
C GLY A 120 10.11 -5.98 11.28
N LEU A 121 8.96 -5.48 10.80
CA LEU A 121 7.68 -5.64 11.46
C LEU A 121 7.33 -7.13 11.59
N LYS A 122 7.03 -7.56 12.82
CA LYS A 122 6.68 -8.96 13.09
C LYS A 122 5.16 -9.10 13.16
N ILE A 123 4.62 -9.88 12.25
CA ILE A 123 3.19 -10.14 12.16
C ILE A 123 2.98 -11.65 12.14
N LYS A 124 2.05 -12.13 12.96
CA LYS A 124 1.65 -13.53 12.91
C LYS A 124 0.76 -13.74 11.69
N LEU A 125 1.13 -14.69 10.85
CA LEU A 125 0.38 -15.00 9.64
C LEU A 125 -0.11 -16.44 9.68
N PRO A 126 -1.31 -16.71 9.13
CA PRO A 126 -1.75 -18.09 8.91
C PRO A 126 -0.91 -18.73 7.79
N SER A 127 -1.15 -20.01 7.51
CA SER A 127 -0.48 -20.69 6.41
C SER A 127 -0.77 -20.00 5.07
N ILE A 128 0.07 -20.25 4.07
CA ILE A 128 -0.11 -19.67 2.73
C ILE A 128 -1.47 -20.07 2.15
N ILE A 129 -1.87 -21.32 2.35
CA ILE A 129 -3.16 -21.82 1.87
C ILE A 129 -4.30 -21.05 2.53
N GLU A 130 -4.24 -20.86 3.85
CA GLU A 130 -5.25 -20.09 4.58
C GLU A 130 -5.28 -18.63 4.16
N GLN A 131 -4.10 -18.01 3.93
CA GLN A 131 -4.01 -16.63 3.45
C GLN A 131 -4.77 -16.48 2.13
N LYS A 132 -4.55 -17.40 1.20
CA LYS A 132 -5.21 -17.36 -0.09
C LYS A 132 -6.72 -17.55 0.05
N GLN A 133 -7.16 -18.48 0.89
CA GLN A 133 -8.58 -18.70 1.13
C GLN A 133 -9.27 -17.46 1.70
N ILE A 134 -8.61 -16.80 2.65
CA ILE A 134 -9.13 -15.57 3.27
C ILE A 134 -9.19 -14.45 2.24
N SER A 135 -8.13 -14.26 1.45
CA SER A 135 -8.11 -13.19 0.47
C SER A 135 -9.15 -13.43 -0.63
N ASP A 136 -9.34 -14.67 -1.08
CA ASP A 136 -10.36 -15.01 -2.06
C ASP A 136 -11.76 -14.71 -1.53
N PHE A 137 -12.00 -15.01 -0.24
CA PHE A 137 -13.27 -14.71 0.42
C PHE A 137 -13.53 -13.18 0.44
N PHE A 138 -12.53 -12.39 0.82
CA PHE A 138 -12.70 -10.95 0.85
C PHE A 138 -12.85 -10.35 -0.54
N ARG A 139 -12.18 -10.89 -1.55
CA ARG A 139 -12.38 -10.46 -2.94
C ARG A 139 -13.82 -10.69 -3.38
N LEU A 140 -14.36 -11.85 -3.06
CA LEU A 140 -15.75 -12.19 -3.38
C LEU A 140 -16.71 -11.25 -2.66
N LEU A 141 -16.46 -10.97 -1.39
CA LEU A 141 -17.27 -10.05 -0.59
C LEU A 141 -17.25 -8.64 -1.18
N ASP A 142 -16.07 -8.14 -1.55
CA ASP A 142 -15.92 -6.82 -2.17
C ASP A 142 -16.71 -6.74 -3.48
N SER A 143 -16.65 -7.77 -4.32
CA SER A 143 -17.41 -7.83 -5.56
C SER A 143 -18.90 -7.82 -5.32
N THR A 144 -19.37 -8.54 -4.31
CA THR A 144 -20.78 -8.60 -3.93
C THR A 144 -21.27 -7.23 -3.45
N ILE A 145 -20.49 -6.56 -2.60
CA ILE A 145 -20.83 -5.23 -2.11
C ILE A 145 -20.91 -4.24 -3.28
N THR A 146 -19.94 -4.27 -4.18
CA THR A 146 -19.91 -3.40 -5.35
C THR A 146 -21.16 -3.59 -6.22
N LEU A 147 -21.58 -4.84 -6.45
CA LEU A 147 -22.78 -5.13 -7.22
C LEU A 147 -24.04 -4.57 -6.56
N HIS A 148 -24.12 -4.65 -5.24
CA HIS A 148 -25.30 -4.17 -4.51
C HIS A 148 -25.36 -2.65 -4.38
N GLN A 149 -24.23 -1.95 -4.60
CA GLN A 149 -24.17 -0.50 -4.54
C GLN A 149 -24.52 0.18 -5.86
N ARG A 150 -24.71 -0.59 -6.92
CA ARG A 150 -25.06 -0.06 -8.25
C ARG A 150 -26.55 0.21 -8.41
#